data_98bc7e611f6830c6c5e71f19468afa10
#
_entry.id   98bc7e611f6830c6c5e71f19468afa10
#
_cell.length_a   1.000
_cell.length_b   1.000
_cell.length_c   1.000
_cell.angle_alpha   90.00
_cell.angle_beta   90.00
_cell.angle_gamma   90.00
#
_symmetry.space_group_name_H-M   'P 1'
#
loop_
_entity.id
_entity.type
_entity.pdbx_description
1 polymer ?
#
loop_
_entity_poly.entity_id
_entity_poly.type
_entity_poly.pdbx_seq_one_letter_code
_entity_poly.pdbx_strand_id
1 'polypeptide(L)'
;EQSILFLNRRGSSRQLLCPQCGYVPQCPRCSVYLTYHSANGRMMCHYCGYSEKSSETCPSCGGAMKHIGVGTQRAEEELRTLFPGTEVLRMDADTVSQGHEKLLRDFQVRQVPILLGTQMVAKGLDFANVTLVGVLAADMSLYVDHYRASERTFSLLTQVVGRAGRGDKPGRAVIQTYTPQNDVIQAAAQQDYQRFYDAEIQLRRLRHDPPFSDQFTVTV
;
A
#
# COMPACT_ATOMS: atom_id res chain seq x y z
N GLU A 1 2.08 -25.60 -0.85
CA GLU A 1 2.45 -24.25 -0.35
C GLU A 1 1.49 -23.21 -0.91
N GLN A 2 1.11 -22.27 -0.06
CA GLN A 2 0.18 -21.20 -0.44
C GLN A 2 0.88 -19.85 -0.33
N SER A 3 0.44 -18.91 -1.16
CA SER A 3 0.94 -17.54 -1.18
C SER A 3 -0.21 -16.56 -0.97
N ILE A 4 0.04 -15.50 -0.21
CA ILE A 4 -0.84 -14.36 -0.08
C ILE A 4 -0.19 -13.16 -0.77
N LEU A 5 -0.87 -12.58 -1.74
CA LEU A 5 -0.46 -11.34 -2.36
C LEU A 5 -1.39 -10.21 -1.92
N PHE A 6 -0.79 -9.26 -1.24
CA PHE A 6 -1.48 -8.12 -0.70
C PHE A 6 -1.31 -6.90 -1.59
N LEU A 7 -2.43 -6.33 -2.04
CA LEU A 7 -2.45 -5.06 -2.77
C LEU A 7 -3.18 -4.01 -1.95
N ASN A 8 -2.46 -2.97 -1.54
CA ASN A 8 -3.09 -1.89 -0.78
C ASN A 8 -3.86 -0.95 -1.71
N ARG A 9 -5.12 -1.31 -2.01
CA ARG A 9 -6.04 -0.45 -2.75
C ARG A 9 -6.90 0.36 -1.78
N ARG A 10 -6.56 1.60 -1.52
CA ARG A 10 -7.49 2.60 -0.99
C ARG A 10 -7.66 3.72 -2.01
N GLY A 11 -8.88 3.83 -2.54
CA GLY A 11 -9.31 4.93 -3.38
C GLY A 11 -8.85 4.87 -4.84
N SER A 12 -9.54 5.63 -5.68
CA SER A 12 -9.22 5.89 -7.09
C SER A 12 -8.04 6.85 -7.26
N SER A 13 -7.37 7.22 -6.18
CA SER A 13 -6.28 8.19 -6.19
C SER A 13 -5.06 7.58 -6.85
N ARG A 14 -4.79 8.02 -8.07
CA ARG A 14 -3.55 7.69 -8.78
C ARG A 14 -2.46 8.58 -8.24
N GLN A 15 -1.41 7.98 -7.70
CA GLN A 15 -0.22 8.71 -7.32
C GLN A 15 0.74 8.80 -8.50
N LEU A 16 1.46 9.90 -8.58
CA LEU A 16 2.52 10.09 -9.56
C LEU A 16 3.87 9.95 -8.86
N LEU A 17 4.74 9.08 -9.37
CA LEU A 17 6.04 8.78 -8.78
C LEU A 17 7.10 8.61 -9.86
N CYS A 18 8.32 9.03 -9.57
CA CYS A 18 9.48 8.72 -10.39
C CYS A 18 10.09 7.38 -9.96
N PRO A 19 10.07 6.33 -10.81
CA PRO A 19 10.63 5.03 -10.45
C PRO A 19 12.17 5.02 -10.38
N GLN A 20 12.84 6.05 -10.92
CA GLN A 20 14.31 6.13 -10.91
C GLN A 20 14.84 6.69 -9.58
N CYS A 21 14.21 7.74 -9.03
CA CYS A 21 14.71 8.40 -7.82
C CYS A 21 13.71 8.40 -6.65
N GLY A 22 12.52 7.82 -6.81
CA GLY A 22 11.50 7.80 -5.76
C GLY A 22 10.77 9.12 -5.53
N TYR A 23 11.02 10.15 -6.36
CA TYR A 23 10.37 11.45 -6.19
C TYR A 23 8.84 11.33 -6.34
N VAL A 24 8.13 11.92 -5.40
CA VAL A 24 6.67 12.07 -5.40
C VAL A 24 6.33 13.55 -5.21
N PRO A 25 5.45 14.15 -6.04
CA PRO A 25 5.06 15.55 -5.91
C PRO A 25 4.47 15.88 -4.55
N GLN A 26 4.96 16.94 -3.92
CA GLN A 26 4.50 17.43 -2.62
C GLN A 26 3.95 18.85 -2.75
N CYS A 27 2.97 19.18 -1.92
CA CYS A 27 2.43 20.52 -1.82
C CYS A 27 3.47 21.47 -1.24
N PRO A 28 3.81 22.58 -1.93
CA PRO A 28 4.80 23.53 -1.43
C PRO A 28 4.34 24.30 -0.18
N ARG A 29 3.04 24.28 0.14
CA ARG A 29 2.46 24.98 1.30
C ARG A 29 2.25 24.08 2.50
N CYS A 30 1.91 22.81 2.28
CA CYS A 30 1.49 21.87 3.33
C CYS A 30 2.46 20.71 3.52
N SER A 31 3.44 20.54 2.63
CA SER A 31 4.39 19.40 2.62
C SER A 31 3.75 18.00 2.59
N VAL A 32 2.45 17.92 2.29
CA VAL A 32 1.74 16.66 2.04
C VAL A 32 1.87 16.26 0.57
N TYR A 33 1.73 14.99 0.26
CA TYR A 33 1.79 14.52 -1.12
C TYR A 33 0.56 14.97 -1.91
N LEU A 34 0.76 15.36 -3.17
CA LEU A 34 -0.31 15.77 -4.06
C LEU A 34 -1.02 14.54 -4.64
N THR A 35 -2.34 14.64 -4.80
CA THR A 35 -3.18 13.61 -5.42
C THR A 35 -3.43 13.94 -6.88
N TYR A 36 -3.24 12.96 -7.76
CA TYR A 36 -3.55 13.11 -9.19
C TYR A 36 -5.04 12.91 -9.47
N HIS A 37 -5.64 13.89 -10.15
CA HIS A 37 -7.03 13.86 -10.60
C HIS A 37 -7.08 13.61 -12.11
N SER A 38 -7.52 12.43 -12.51
CA SER A 38 -7.56 12.03 -13.92
C SER A 38 -8.58 12.83 -14.75
N ALA A 39 -9.61 13.38 -14.10
CA ALA A 39 -10.64 14.18 -14.78
C ALA A 39 -10.09 15.47 -15.41
N ASN A 40 -9.07 16.06 -14.83
CA ASN A 40 -8.50 17.33 -15.27
C ASN A 40 -6.98 17.29 -15.47
N GLY A 41 -6.32 16.15 -15.27
CA GLY A 41 -4.88 15.97 -15.43
C GLY A 41 -4.02 16.77 -14.45
N ARG A 42 -4.57 17.11 -13.27
CA ARG A 42 -3.89 17.97 -12.29
C ARG A 42 -3.52 17.20 -11.02
N MET A 43 -2.43 17.67 -10.43
CA MET A 43 -2.03 17.31 -9.07
C MET A 43 -2.66 18.30 -8.10
N MET A 44 -3.32 17.82 -7.03
CA MET A 44 -4.05 18.68 -6.09
C MET A 44 -3.72 18.34 -4.64
N CYS A 45 -3.67 19.37 -3.80
CA CYS A 45 -3.59 19.27 -2.36
C CYS A 45 -4.99 19.42 -1.76
N HIS A 46 -5.47 18.40 -1.07
CA HIS A 46 -6.79 18.45 -0.43
C HIS A 46 -6.81 19.24 0.91
N TYR A 47 -5.63 19.67 1.39
CA TYR A 47 -5.56 20.52 2.60
C TYR A 47 -5.74 22.00 2.30
N CYS A 48 -5.06 22.51 1.27
CA CYS A 48 -5.07 23.95 0.98
C CYS A 48 -5.61 24.32 -0.41
N GLY A 49 -6.05 23.34 -1.21
CA GLY A 49 -6.55 23.57 -2.56
C GLY A 49 -5.46 23.90 -3.59
N TYR A 50 -4.16 23.87 -3.21
CA TYR A 50 -3.09 24.05 -4.20
C TYR A 50 -3.22 23.05 -5.32
N SER A 51 -3.00 23.51 -6.55
CA SER A 51 -3.14 22.65 -7.73
C SER A 51 -2.12 23.05 -8.81
N GLU A 52 -1.46 22.05 -9.36
CA GLU A 52 -0.52 22.21 -10.47
C GLU A 52 -0.80 21.20 -11.58
N LYS A 53 -0.26 21.43 -12.78
CA LYS A 53 -0.36 20.48 -13.89
C LYS A 53 0.60 19.32 -13.62
N SER A 54 0.16 18.08 -13.90
CA SER A 54 1.04 16.92 -13.82
C SER A 54 2.17 17.03 -14.85
N SER A 55 3.38 16.66 -14.44
CA SER A 55 4.54 16.57 -15.34
C SER A 55 4.81 15.11 -15.70
N GLU A 56 5.13 14.85 -16.94
CA GLU A 56 5.61 13.54 -17.40
C GLU A 56 7.10 13.33 -17.09
N THR A 57 7.81 14.42 -16.79
CA THR A 57 9.24 14.41 -16.48
C THR A 57 9.48 14.74 -15.01
N CYS A 58 10.32 13.97 -14.37
CA CYS A 58 10.70 14.18 -12.96
C CYS A 58 11.52 15.45 -12.78
N PRO A 59 11.11 16.39 -11.92
CA PRO A 59 11.86 17.62 -11.68
C PRO A 59 13.17 17.37 -10.92
N SER A 60 13.33 16.21 -10.27
CA SER A 60 14.51 15.88 -9.48
C SER A 60 15.62 15.22 -10.31
N CYS A 61 15.30 14.30 -11.22
CA CYS A 61 16.30 13.53 -11.95
C CYS A 61 16.13 13.51 -13.47
N GLY A 62 15.08 14.16 -14.01
CA GLY A 62 14.78 14.15 -15.44
C GLY A 62 14.14 12.85 -15.96
N GLY A 63 13.96 11.83 -15.13
CA GLY A 63 13.34 10.56 -15.50
C GLY A 63 11.85 10.66 -15.77
N ALA A 64 11.27 9.62 -16.39
CA ALA A 64 9.85 9.58 -16.66
C ALA A 64 9.03 9.35 -15.39
N MET A 65 8.01 10.18 -15.16
CA MET A 65 7.04 9.99 -14.09
C MET A 65 6.04 8.89 -14.43
N LYS A 66 5.67 8.08 -13.48
CA LYS A 66 4.67 7.00 -13.64
C LYS A 66 3.51 7.13 -12.67
N HIS A 67 2.32 6.86 -13.19
CA HIS A 67 1.15 6.68 -12.33
C HIS A 67 1.24 5.32 -11.64
N ILE A 68 1.30 5.32 -10.31
CA ILE A 68 1.18 4.12 -9.52
C ILE A 68 -0.28 3.89 -9.14
N GLY A 69 -0.72 2.68 -9.34
CA GLY A 69 -2.09 2.25 -9.02
C GLY A 69 -2.48 1.06 -9.88
N VAL A 70 -2.27 -0.14 -9.37
CA VAL A 70 -2.75 -1.36 -10.00
C VAL A 70 -4.03 -1.77 -9.30
N GLY A 71 -5.10 -2.01 -10.05
CA GLY A 71 -6.32 -2.63 -9.51
C GLY A 71 -6.10 -4.11 -9.26
N THR A 72 -6.83 -4.68 -8.31
CA THR A 72 -6.80 -6.14 -8.01
C THR A 72 -7.14 -6.99 -9.23
N GLN A 73 -8.07 -6.53 -10.06
CA GLN A 73 -8.42 -7.21 -11.30
C GLN A 73 -7.25 -7.30 -12.29
N ARG A 74 -6.54 -6.20 -12.50
CA ARG A 74 -5.35 -6.21 -13.38
C ARG A 74 -4.23 -7.05 -12.80
N ALA A 75 -4.00 -7.01 -11.49
CA ALA A 75 -3.02 -7.87 -10.83
C ALA A 75 -3.38 -9.35 -10.97
N GLU A 76 -4.67 -9.71 -10.90
CA GLU A 76 -5.16 -11.06 -11.16
C GLU A 76 -4.88 -11.52 -12.60
N GLU A 77 -5.15 -10.67 -13.58
CA GLU A 77 -4.89 -10.93 -15.00
C GLU A 77 -3.39 -11.15 -15.28
N GLU A 78 -2.53 -10.30 -14.69
CA GLU A 78 -1.08 -10.44 -14.78
C GLU A 78 -0.59 -11.75 -14.12
N LEU A 79 -1.12 -12.11 -12.96
CA LEU A 79 -0.80 -13.37 -12.28
C LEU A 79 -1.20 -14.59 -13.12
N ARG A 80 -2.37 -14.58 -13.73
CA ARG A 80 -2.81 -15.67 -14.62
C ARG A 80 -1.94 -15.82 -15.86
N THR A 81 -1.40 -14.71 -16.34
CA THR A 81 -0.46 -14.70 -17.48
C THR A 81 0.92 -15.25 -17.07
N LEU A 82 1.40 -14.86 -15.89
CA LEU A 82 2.71 -15.27 -15.37
C LEU A 82 2.71 -16.74 -14.90
N PHE A 83 1.59 -17.23 -14.39
CA PHE A 83 1.44 -18.58 -13.84
C PHE A 83 0.26 -19.32 -14.50
N PRO A 84 0.39 -19.73 -15.77
CA PRO A 84 -0.67 -20.42 -16.48
C PRO A 84 -1.08 -21.71 -15.76
N GLY A 85 -2.38 -21.92 -15.59
CA GLY A 85 -2.92 -23.11 -14.91
C GLY A 85 -2.91 -23.03 -13.37
N THR A 86 -2.37 -21.96 -12.77
CA THR A 86 -2.43 -21.73 -11.32
C THR A 86 -3.71 -21.00 -10.95
N GLU A 87 -4.47 -21.56 -10.02
CA GLU A 87 -5.69 -20.91 -9.52
C GLU A 87 -5.32 -19.71 -8.65
N VAL A 88 -5.93 -18.56 -8.96
CA VAL A 88 -5.82 -17.31 -8.18
C VAL A 88 -7.19 -16.98 -7.62
N LEU A 89 -7.29 -16.90 -6.30
CA LEU A 89 -8.50 -16.45 -5.61
C LEU A 89 -8.37 -14.95 -5.31
N ARG A 90 -9.32 -14.14 -5.81
CA ARG A 90 -9.34 -12.71 -5.56
C ARG A 90 -10.31 -12.35 -4.44
N MET A 91 -9.86 -11.52 -3.49
CA MET A 91 -10.64 -11.04 -2.37
C MET A 91 -10.54 -9.52 -2.24
N ASP A 92 -11.53 -8.82 -2.74
CA ASP A 92 -11.68 -7.36 -2.68
C ASP A 92 -13.15 -6.96 -2.44
N ALA A 93 -13.43 -5.66 -2.41
CA ALA A 93 -14.78 -5.17 -2.18
C ALA A 93 -15.81 -5.66 -3.21
N ASP A 94 -15.36 -5.94 -4.45
CA ASP A 94 -16.25 -6.39 -5.54
C ASP A 94 -16.60 -7.88 -5.38
N THR A 95 -15.69 -8.68 -4.81
CA THR A 95 -15.88 -10.14 -4.63
C THR A 95 -16.51 -10.52 -3.28
N VAL A 96 -16.44 -9.64 -2.30
CA VAL A 96 -16.96 -9.87 -0.93
C VAL A 96 -18.48 -10.03 -0.89
N SER A 97 -19.21 -9.55 -1.89
CA SER A 97 -20.66 -9.84 -2.04
C SER A 97 -20.98 -11.34 -2.11
N GLN A 98 -20.00 -12.20 -2.45
CA GLN A 98 -20.13 -13.66 -2.47
C GLN A 98 -19.90 -14.33 -1.09
N GLY A 99 -19.62 -13.55 -0.05
CA GLY A 99 -19.35 -14.02 1.31
C GLY A 99 -17.86 -14.17 1.60
N HIS A 100 -17.34 -13.26 2.43
CA HIS A 100 -15.95 -13.22 2.87
C HIS A 100 -15.46 -14.54 3.47
N GLU A 101 -16.26 -15.13 4.36
CA GLU A 101 -15.93 -16.39 5.03
C GLU A 101 -15.84 -17.57 4.05
N LYS A 102 -16.68 -17.57 3.04
CA LYS A 102 -16.66 -18.62 2.02
C LYS A 102 -15.36 -18.60 1.23
N LEU A 103 -14.92 -17.42 0.77
CA LEU A 103 -13.67 -17.26 0.01
C LEU A 103 -12.45 -17.73 0.83
N LEU A 104 -12.43 -17.42 2.12
CA LEU A 104 -11.35 -17.83 3.01
C LEU A 104 -11.36 -19.33 3.28
N ARG A 105 -12.55 -19.92 3.48
CA ARG A 105 -12.70 -21.36 3.60
C ARG A 105 -12.27 -22.07 2.31
N ASP A 106 -12.65 -21.55 1.15
CA ASP A 106 -12.24 -22.11 -0.14
C ASP A 106 -10.73 -22.06 -0.30
N PHE A 107 -10.08 -20.95 0.05
CA PHE A 107 -8.62 -20.84 0.05
C PHE A 107 -7.96 -21.90 0.93
N GLN A 108 -8.48 -22.10 2.14
CA GLN A 108 -7.91 -23.05 3.12
C GLN A 108 -8.19 -24.50 2.76
N VAL A 109 -9.46 -24.86 2.46
CA VAL A 109 -9.89 -26.25 2.25
C VAL A 109 -9.45 -26.78 0.89
N ARG A 110 -9.61 -25.99 -0.16
CA ARG A 110 -9.21 -26.37 -1.52
C ARG A 110 -7.71 -26.20 -1.77
N GLN A 111 -6.96 -25.65 -0.80
CA GLN A 111 -5.52 -25.39 -0.93
C GLN A 111 -5.19 -24.56 -2.16
N VAL A 112 -6.01 -23.54 -2.46
CA VAL A 112 -5.77 -22.64 -3.60
C VAL A 112 -4.39 -22.02 -3.49
N PRO A 113 -3.54 -22.07 -4.54
CA PRO A 113 -2.13 -21.66 -4.43
C PRO A 113 -1.93 -20.17 -4.11
N ILE A 114 -2.75 -19.29 -4.70
CA ILE A 114 -2.58 -17.84 -4.58
C ILE A 114 -3.88 -17.19 -4.10
N LEU A 115 -3.79 -16.43 -3.02
CA LEU A 115 -4.82 -15.49 -2.57
C LEU A 115 -4.35 -14.06 -2.85
N LEU A 116 -5.02 -13.37 -3.75
CA LEU A 116 -4.80 -11.95 -4.03
C LEU A 116 -5.87 -11.13 -3.32
N GLY A 117 -5.48 -10.19 -2.46
CA GLY A 117 -6.47 -9.41 -1.77
C GLY A 117 -6.00 -8.05 -1.29
N THR A 118 -6.97 -7.29 -0.76
CA THR A 118 -6.76 -5.98 -0.15
C THR A 118 -6.68 -6.09 1.38
N GLN A 119 -6.88 -5.00 2.11
CA GLN A 119 -6.79 -4.97 3.59
C GLN A 119 -7.63 -6.02 4.32
N MET A 120 -8.61 -6.60 3.66
CA MET A 120 -9.46 -7.66 4.24
C MET A 120 -8.65 -8.94 4.49
N VAL A 121 -7.62 -9.22 3.68
CA VAL A 121 -6.72 -10.38 3.85
C VAL A 121 -5.74 -10.18 5.02
N ALA A 122 -5.46 -8.94 5.40
CA ALA A 122 -4.53 -8.64 6.49
C ALA A 122 -5.12 -8.89 7.89
N LYS A 123 -6.45 -8.93 8.02
CA LYS A 123 -7.13 -9.04 9.31
C LYS A 123 -7.52 -10.48 9.68
N GLY A 124 -7.03 -10.93 10.83
CA GLY A 124 -7.63 -12.06 11.56
C GLY A 124 -7.41 -13.47 10.99
N LEU A 125 -6.65 -13.64 9.92
CA LEU A 125 -6.52 -14.93 9.25
C LEU A 125 -5.22 -15.64 9.65
N ASP A 126 -5.34 -16.88 10.04
CA ASP A 126 -4.22 -17.76 10.34
C ASP A 126 -4.23 -18.95 9.37
N PHE A 127 -3.26 -18.99 8.48
CA PHE A 127 -3.13 -20.03 7.48
C PHE A 127 -1.78 -20.76 7.65
N ALA A 128 -1.82 -21.96 8.16
CA ALA A 128 -0.63 -22.77 8.45
C ALA A 128 0.20 -23.11 7.18
N ASN A 129 -0.43 -23.14 6.00
CA ASN A 129 0.22 -23.50 4.75
C ASN A 129 0.77 -22.31 3.95
N VAL A 130 0.60 -21.08 4.45
CA VAL A 130 1.12 -19.88 3.80
C VAL A 130 2.60 -19.71 4.12
N THR A 131 3.43 -19.91 3.09
CA THR A 131 4.88 -19.80 3.16
C THR A 131 5.41 -18.53 2.51
N LEU A 132 4.61 -17.88 1.63
CA LEU A 132 4.96 -16.62 1.00
C LEU A 132 3.89 -15.57 1.20
N VAL A 133 4.31 -14.40 1.66
CA VAL A 133 3.47 -13.19 1.68
C VAL A 133 4.13 -12.10 0.86
N GLY A 134 3.45 -11.63 -0.18
CA GLY A 134 3.90 -10.55 -1.05
C GLY A 134 3.07 -9.28 -0.82
N VAL A 135 3.72 -8.16 -0.60
CA VAL A 135 3.06 -6.84 -0.64
C VAL A 135 3.38 -6.19 -1.98
N LEU A 136 2.34 -5.94 -2.76
CA LEU A 136 2.47 -5.29 -4.06
C LEU A 136 2.29 -3.78 -3.92
N ALA A 137 3.20 -3.01 -4.55
CA ALA A 137 3.16 -1.56 -4.60
C ALA A 137 2.94 -0.91 -3.20
N ALA A 138 3.83 -1.20 -2.24
CA ALA A 138 3.74 -0.71 -0.86
C ALA A 138 3.67 0.82 -0.79
N ASP A 139 4.26 1.50 -1.76
CA ASP A 139 4.29 2.96 -1.91
C ASP A 139 2.89 3.59 -1.99
N MET A 140 1.90 2.86 -2.48
CA MET A 140 0.53 3.39 -2.62
C MET A 140 -0.10 3.85 -1.30
N SER A 141 0.33 3.30 -0.19
CA SER A 141 -0.17 3.68 1.15
C SER A 141 0.63 4.79 1.81
N LEU A 142 1.91 4.93 1.45
CA LEU A 142 2.79 5.96 2.00
C LEU A 142 2.44 7.36 1.51
N TYR A 143 2.07 7.46 0.24
CA TYR A 143 1.90 8.75 -0.43
C TYR A 143 0.45 9.21 -0.49
N VAL A 144 -0.36 8.78 0.47
CA VAL A 144 -1.73 9.25 0.64
C VAL A 144 -1.72 10.60 1.35
N ASP A 145 -2.61 11.49 0.91
CA ASP A 145 -2.83 12.80 1.52
C ASP A 145 -3.52 12.68 2.90
N HIS A 146 -2.74 12.29 3.90
CA HIS A 146 -3.22 12.16 5.28
C HIS A 146 -2.03 12.08 6.24
N TYR A 147 -2.06 12.81 7.36
CA TYR A 147 -0.97 12.82 8.35
C TYR A 147 -0.66 11.43 8.95
N ARG A 148 -1.61 10.51 8.95
CA ARG A 148 -1.42 9.11 9.38
C ARG A 148 -0.96 8.16 8.27
N ALA A 149 -0.55 8.65 7.11
CA ALA A 149 -0.20 7.76 6.00
C ALA A 149 0.93 6.79 6.39
N SER A 150 2.00 7.30 6.99
CA SER A 150 3.14 6.50 7.47
C SER A 150 2.71 5.49 8.54
N GLU A 151 1.96 5.92 9.57
CA GLU A 151 1.46 5.05 10.64
C GLU A 151 0.59 3.91 10.10
N ARG A 152 -0.34 4.24 9.19
CA ARG A 152 -1.21 3.23 8.57
C ARG A 152 -0.44 2.25 7.70
N THR A 153 0.57 2.74 6.98
CA THR A 153 1.44 1.91 6.15
C THR A 153 2.28 0.99 7.01
N PHE A 154 2.94 1.51 8.04
CA PHE A 154 3.71 0.70 8.99
C PHE A 154 2.84 -0.41 9.61
N SER A 155 1.70 -0.05 10.18
CA SER A 155 0.77 -0.99 10.81
C SER A 155 0.29 -2.07 9.84
N LEU A 156 0.01 -1.68 8.60
CA LEU A 156 -0.44 -2.62 7.58
C LEU A 156 0.66 -3.59 7.16
N LEU A 157 1.86 -3.06 6.86
CA LEU A 157 3.00 -3.88 6.44
C LEU A 157 3.41 -4.87 7.54
N THR A 158 3.49 -4.43 8.79
CA THR A 158 3.81 -5.33 9.93
C THR A 158 2.77 -6.42 10.11
N GLN A 159 1.48 -6.12 9.95
CA GLN A 159 0.41 -7.12 10.00
C GLN A 159 0.55 -8.16 8.89
N VAL A 160 0.86 -7.71 7.66
CA VAL A 160 1.00 -8.59 6.49
C VAL A 160 2.28 -9.41 6.58
N VAL A 161 3.42 -8.80 6.92
CA VAL A 161 4.70 -9.51 7.13
C VAL A 161 4.57 -10.59 8.21
N GLY A 162 3.88 -10.29 9.30
CA GLY A 162 3.64 -11.23 10.39
C GLY A 162 2.70 -12.41 10.05
N ARG A 163 2.21 -12.52 8.80
CA ARG A 163 1.40 -13.67 8.35
C ARG A 163 2.21 -14.79 7.74
N ALA A 164 3.45 -14.53 7.35
CA ALA A 164 4.32 -15.55 6.79
C ALA A 164 4.86 -16.50 7.89
N GLY A 165 4.85 -17.81 7.63
CA GLY A 165 5.54 -18.79 8.47
C GLY A 165 4.87 -19.06 9.82
N ARG A 166 3.56 -19.12 9.89
CA ARG A 166 2.81 -19.48 11.11
C ARG A 166 2.63 -20.98 11.30
N GLY A 167 2.99 -21.79 10.31
CA GLY A 167 3.00 -23.25 10.41
C GLY A 167 4.40 -23.78 10.67
N ASP A 168 4.59 -25.08 10.46
CA ASP A 168 5.87 -25.77 10.64
C ASP A 168 6.92 -25.41 9.57
N LYS A 169 6.50 -24.72 8.50
CA LYS A 169 7.39 -24.29 7.42
C LYS A 169 7.84 -22.85 7.60
N PRO A 170 9.12 -22.55 7.34
CA PRO A 170 9.60 -21.16 7.37
C PRO A 170 8.87 -20.31 6.36
N GLY A 171 8.41 -19.15 6.78
CA GLY A 171 7.73 -18.19 5.94
C GLY A 171 8.65 -17.10 5.42
N ARG A 172 8.33 -16.57 4.25
CA ARG A 172 9.02 -15.43 3.64
C ARG A 172 8.02 -14.30 3.34
N ALA A 173 8.39 -13.07 3.70
CA ALA A 173 7.69 -11.88 3.29
C ALA A 173 8.52 -11.10 2.26
N VAL A 174 7.85 -10.60 1.21
CA VAL A 174 8.47 -9.76 0.18
C VAL A 174 7.66 -8.48 0.03
N ILE A 175 8.31 -7.34 0.15
CA ILE A 175 7.68 -6.03 -0.01
C ILE A 175 8.18 -5.42 -1.33
N GLN A 176 7.29 -5.28 -2.30
CA GLN A 176 7.58 -4.60 -3.55
C GLN A 176 7.37 -3.10 -3.37
N THR A 177 8.41 -2.31 -3.66
CA THR A 177 8.41 -0.86 -3.50
C THR A 177 9.35 -0.19 -4.51
N TYR A 178 9.05 1.04 -4.88
CA TYR A 178 9.96 1.91 -5.64
C TYR A 178 10.94 2.67 -4.74
N THR A 179 10.67 2.70 -3.43
CA THR A 179 11.46 3.43 -2.44
C THR A 179 11.97 2.51 -1.32
N PRO A 180 12.84 1.53 -1.63
CA PRO A 180 13.29 0.52 -0.66
C PRO A 180 14.07 1.12 0.52
N GLN A 181 14.60 2.35 0.37
CA GLN A 181 15.31 3.08 1.41
C GLN A 181 14.39 3.89 2.33
N ASN A 182 13.06 3.87 2.09
CA ASN A 182 12.12 4.59 2.94
C ASN A 182 12.09 3.98 4.35
N ASP A 183 12.29 4.83 5.38
CA ASP A 183 12.41 4.39 6.77
C ASP A 183 11.17 3.65 7.28
N VAL A 184 9.97 4.03 6.84
CA VAL A 184 8.72 3.36 7.23
C VAL A 184 8.69 1.93 6.69
N ILE A 185 9.10 1.73 5.42
CA ILE A 185 9.15 0.42 4.79
C ILE A 185 10.20 -0.46 5.47
N GLN A 186 11.39 0.09 5.75
CA GLN A 186 12.46 -0.65 6.42
C GLN A 186 12.09 -1.03 7.85
N ALA A 187 11.54 -0.10 8.63
CA ALA A 187 11.08 -0.37 9.98
C ALA A 187 9.98 -1.45 9.99
N ALA A 188 9.03 -1.38 9.05
CA ALA A 188 7.97 -2.37 8.93
C ALA A 188 8.48 -3.75 8.52
N ALA A 189 9.45 -3.83 7.59
CA ALA A 189 10.07 -5.09 7.17
C ALA A 189 10.82 -5.78 8.32
N GLN A 190 11.41 -5.00 9.23
CA GLN A 190 12.10 -5.47 10.44
C GLN A 190 11.17 -5.63 11.64
N GLN A 191 9.90 -5.22 11.51
CA GLN A 191 8.91 -5.14 12.60
C GLN A 191 9.39 -4.29 13.79
N ASP A 192 10.21 -3.28 13.50
CA ASP A 192 10.80 -2.38 14.48
C ASP A 192 9.87 -1.18 14.74
N TYR A 193 8.96 -1.38 15.70
CA TYR A 193 8.01 -0.32 16.11
C TYR A 193 8.71 0.88 16.74
N GLN A 194 9.77 0.64 17.53
CA GLN A 194 10.45 1.71 18.25
C GLN A 194 11.12 2.68 17.26
N ARG A 195 11.86 2.13 16.30
CA ARG A 195 12.46 2.93 15.22
C ARG A 195 11.44 3.75 14.45
N PHE A 196 10.31 3.13 14.12
CA PHE A 196 9.21 3.82 13.44
C PHE A 196 8.64 4.95 14.30
N TYR A 197 8.33 4.66 15.58
CA TYR A 197 7.73 5.62 16.50
C TYR A 197 8.62 6.83 16.72
N ASP A 198 9.90 6.64 16.96
CA ASP A 198 10.86 7.71 17.26
C ASP A 198 10.99 8.68 16.08
N ALA A 199 11.00 8.17 14.84
CA ALA A 199 11.03 9.00 13.65
C ALA A 199 9.69 9.73 13.42
N GLU A 200 8.57 9.01 13.51
CA GLU A 200 7.24 9.55 13.24
C GLU A 200 6.84 10.63 14.23
N ILE A 201 7.09 10.45 15.52
CA ILE A 201 6.70 11.42 16.55
C ILE A 201 7.46 12.73 16.43
N GLN A 202 8.72 12.70 16.01
CA GLN A 202 9.50 13.90 15.73
C GLN A 202 8.96 14.67 14.52
N LEU A 203 8.62 13.96 13.43
CA LEU A 203 8.00 14.56 12.25
C LEU A 203 6.67 15.22 12.57
N ARG A 204 5.82 14.59 13.38
CA ARG A 204 4.54 15.15 13.82
C ARG A 204 4.72 16.42 14.65
N ARG A 205 5.72 16.43 15.52
CA ARG A 205 6.06 17.63 16.31
C ARG A 205 6.48 18.79 15.41
N LEU A 206 7.33 18.54 14.41
CA LEU A 206 7.79 19.55 13.48
C LEU A 206 6.67 20.11 12.59
N ARG A 207 5.71 19.25 12.22
CA ARG A 207 4.58 19.61 11.35
C ARG A 207 3.37 20.14 12.09
N HIS A 208 3.42 20.15 13.42
CA HIS A 208 2.26 20.41 14.26
C HIS A 208 1.07 19.49 13.95
N ASP A 209 1.35 18.20 13.69
CA ASP A 209 0.34 17.18 13.50
C ASP A 209 -0.12 16.60 14.86
N PRO A 210 -1.30 15.97 14.96
CA PRO A 210 -1.71 15.27 16.18
C PRO A 210 -0.67 14.24 16.64
N PRO A 211 -0.35 14.16 17.94
CA PRO A 211 -1.05 14.70 19.11
C PRO A 211 -0.59 16.11 19.53
N PHE A 212 0.20 16.81 18.76
CA PHE A 212 0.73 18.14 19.12
C PHE A 212 -0.20 19.28 18.72
N SER A 213 -1.23 19.00 17.94
CA SER A 213 -2.33 19.93 17.62
C SER A 213 -3.61 19.15 17.34
N ASP A 214 -4.75 19.84 17.34
CA ASP A 214 -6.02 19.31 16.89
C ASP A 214 -6.24 19.65 15.41
N GLN A 215 -6.78 18.69 14.65
CA GLN A 215 -7.15 18.89 13.26
C GLN A 215 -8.65 18.67 13.07
N PHE A 216 -9.30 19.65 12.43
CA PHE A 216 -10.70 19.57 12.07
C PHE A 216 -10.83 19.60 10.55
N THR A 217 -11.63 18.69 10.00
CA THR A 217 -11.96 18.68 8.57
C THR A 217 -13.43 19.03 8.41
N VAL A 218 -13.70 20.09 7.65
CA VAL A 218 -15.06 20.48 7.27
C VAL A 218 -15.21 20.12 5.79
N THR A 219 -16.17 19.24 5.50
CA THR A 219 -16.53 18.88 4.11
C THR A 219 -17.84 19.59 3.75
N VAL A 220 -17.83 20.39 2.71
CA VAL A 220 -18.99 21.15 2.18
C VAL A 220 -19.47 20.50 0.91
#